data_6f6b7b772e68af558854b2aab46c53bf
#
_entry.id   6f6b7b772e68af558854b2aab46c53bf
#
_cell.length_a   1.000
_cell.length_b   1.000
_cell.length_c   1.000
_cell.angle_alpha   90.00
_cell.angle_beta   90.00
_cell.angle_gamma   90.00
#
_symmetry.space_group_name_H-M   'P 1'
#
loop_
_entity.id
_entity.type
_entity.pdbx_description
1 polymer ?
#
loop_
_entity_poly.entity_id
_entity_poly.type
_entity_poly.pdbx_seq_one_letter_code
_entity_poly.pdbx_strand_id
1 'polypeptide(L)' 'MSKTVWITGASSGIGREFARRYARLGFRLILTARRTDRLEALAAELTAKHSTFCRIL' A
#
# COMPACT_ATOMS: atom_id res chain seq x y z
N MET A 1 -11.35 -6.51 -13.68
CA MET A 1 -10.51 -7.44 -12.91
C MET A 1 -9.55 -6.71 -12.02
N SER A 2 -9.44 -7.16 -10.77
CA SER A 2 -8.50 -6.56 -9.83
C SER A 2 -7.08 -7.04 -10.09
N LYS A 3 -6.16 -6.11 -10.13
CA LYS A 3 -4.74 -6.45 -10.22
C LYS A 3 -4.11 -6.25 -8.87
N THR A 4 -3.09 -7.05 -8.57
CA THR A 4 -2.38 -6.98 -7.31
C THR A 4 -0.94 -6.58 -7.55
N VAL A 5 -0.43 -5.65 -6.75
CA VAL A 5 0.96 -5.24 -6.80
C VAL A 5 1.59 -5.42 -5.42
N TRP A 6 2.80 -5.93 -5.40
CA TRP A 6 3.56 -6.14 -4.17
C TRP A 6 4.67 -5.11 -4.11
N ILE A 7 4.62 -4.27 -3.08
CA ILE A 7 5.58 -3.19 -2.90
C ILE A 7 6.46 -3.49 -1.69
N THR A 8 7.75 -3.69 -1.94
CA THR A 8 8.73 -3.84 -0.88
C THR A 8 9.27 -2.47 -0.50
N GLY A 9 9.66 -2.29 0.76
CA GLY A 9 10.13 -1.00 1.23
C GLY A 9 9.06 0.07 1.26
N ALA A 10 7.80 -0.33 1.46
CA ALA A 10 6.67 0.59 1.39
C ALA A 10 6.66 1.66 2.46
N SER A 11 7.48 1.51 3.51
CA SER A 11 7.59 2.54 4.54
C SER A 11 8.53 3.68 4.15
N SER A 12 9.30 3.52 3.07
CA SER A 12 10.17 4.59 2.57
C SER A 12 9.38 5.56 1.71
N GLY A 13 9.94 6.74 1.46
CA GLY A 13 9.27 7.77 0.67
C GLY A 13 8.88 7.28 -0.73
N ILE A 14 9.78 6.61 -1.41
CA ILE A 14 9.53 6.13 -2.77
C ILE A 14 8.50 5.00 -2.79
N GLY A 15 8.67 4.01 -1.91
CA GLY A 15 7.73 2.91 -1.84
C GLY A 15 6.32 3.35 -1.46
N ARG A 16 6.23 4.30 -0.53
CA ARG A 16 4.96 4.86 -0.11
C ARG A 16 4.27 5.59 -1.26
N GLU A 17 5.03 6.32 -2.06
CA GLU A 17 4.47 7.03 -3.22
C GLU A 17 3.93 6.07 -4.26
N PHE A 18 4.64 4.98 -4.53
CA PHE A 18 4.13 3.94 -5.42
C PHE A 18 2.83 3.33 -4.89
N ALA A 19 2.79 3.06 -3.59
CA ALA A 19 1.58 2.50 -2.99
C ALA A 19 0.37 3.41 -3.21
N ARG A 20 0.56 4.71 -3.03
CA ARG A 20 -0.52 5.67 -3.25
C ARG A 20 -0.98 5.69 -4.69
N ARG A 21 -0.04 5.63 -5.64
CA ARG A 21 -0.38 5.63 -7.06
C ARG A 21 -1.18 4.41 -7.46
N TYR A 22 -0.72 3.24 -7.04
CA TYR A 22 -1.43 2.00 -7.39
C TYR A 22 -2.78 1.90 -6.70
N ALA A 23 -2.88 2.40 -5.47
CA ALA A 23 -4.17 2.44 -4.78
C ALA A 23 -5.17 3.31 -5.55
N ARG A 24 -4.71 4.45 -6.04
CA ARG A 24 -5.56 5.36 -6.81
C ARG A 24 -6.06 4.70 -8.10
N LEU A 25 -5.24 3.83 -8.67
CA LEU A 25 -5.58 3.10 -9.89
C LEU A 25 -6.47 1.87 -9.63
N GLY A 26 -6.77 1.60 -8.37
CA GLY A 26 -7.64 0.49 -8.02
C GLY A 26 -6.94 -0.85 -7.83
N PHE A 27 -5.62 -0.85 -7.73
CA PHE A 27 -4.87 -2.08 -7.50
C PHE A 27 -5.03 -2.56 -6.07
N ARG A 28 -5.01 -3.88 -5.90
CA ARG A 28 -4.87 -4.48 -4.58
C ARG A 28 -3.40 -4.44 -4.21
N LEU A 29 -3.10 -4.10 -2.96
CA LEU A 29 -1.71 -3.90 -2.55
C LEU A 29 -1.26 -4.90 -1.51
N ILE A 30 -0.04 -5.40 -1.69
CA ILE A 30 0.65 -6.15 -0.65
C ILE A 30 1.87 -5.31 -0.27
N LEU A 31 1.95 -4.92 0.99
CA LEU A 31 2.99 -4.01 1.46
C LEU A 31 3.95 -4.73 2.40
N THR A 32 5.24 -4.58 2.15
CA THR A 32 6.28 -5.18 2.97
C THR A 32 7.32 -4.14 3.33
N ALA A 33 7.67 -4.05 4.61
CA ALA A 33 8.76 -3.20 5.08
C ALA A 33 9.18 -3.64 6.47
N ARG A 34 10.31 -3.09 6.94
CA ARG A 34 10.80 -3.40 8.28
C ARG A 34 9.93 -2.78 9.36
N ARG A 35 9.34 -1.61 9.09
CA ARG A 35 8.54 -0.89 10.07
C ARG A 35 7.06 -1.10 9.81
N THR A 36 6.49 -2.05 10.52
CA THR A 36 5.10 -2.40 10.34
C THR A 36 4.15 -1.32 10.82
N ASP A 37 4.55 -0.53 11.84
CA ASP A 37 3.73 0.59 12.31
C ASP A 37 3.43 1.59 11.20
N ARG A 38 4.44 1.89 10.38
CA ARG A 38 4.25 2.80 9.25
C ARG A 38 3.42 2.18 8.15
N LEU A 39 3.56 0.87 7.95
CA LEU A 39 2.74 0.16 6.97
C LEU A 39 1.27 0.16 7.37
N GLU A 40 0.99 -0.03 8.65
CA GLU A 40 -0.38 -0.01 9.13
C GLU A 40 -1.03 1.35 8.91
N ALA A 41 -0.31 2.43 9.19
CA ALA A 41 -0.81 3.77 8.96
C ALA A 41 -1.07 4.01 7.47
N LEU A 42 -0.14 3.58 6.61
CA LEU A 42 -0.30 3.72 5.17
C LEU A 42 -1.48 2.92 4.65
N ALA A 43 -1.61 1.67 5.09
CA ALA A 43 -2.71 0.82 4.67
C ALA A 43 -4.06 1.42 5.07
N ALA A 44 -4.15 1.96 6.28
CA ALA A 44 -5.37 2.61 6.75
C ALA A 44 -5.70 3.84 5.88
N GLU A 45 -4.70 4.64 5.56
CA GLU A 45 -4.88 5.80 4.70
C GLU A 45 -5.42 5.39 3.32
N LEU A 46 -4.80 4.40 2.70
CA LEU A 46 -5.16 3.99 1.35
C LEU A 46 -6.53 3.33 1.31
N THR A 47 -6.85 2.54 2.32
CA THR A 47 -8.17 1.91 2.40
C THR A 47 -9.25 2.97 2.57
N ALA A 48 -9.02 3.98 3.40
CA ALA A 48 -9.99 5.03 3.63
C ALA A 48 -10.19 5.91 2.40
N LYS A 49 -9.11 6.26 1.71
CA LYS A 49 -9.19 7.19 0.57
C LYS A 49 -9.65 6.53 -0.72
N HIS A 50 -9.25 5.29 -0.96
CA HIS A 50 -9.45 4.66 -2.26
C HIS A 50 -10.25 3.38 -2.19
N SER A 51 -10.70 2.97 -1.02
CA SER A 51 -11.44 1.73 -0.81
C SER A 51 -10.71 0.52 -1.41
N THR A 52 -9.39 0.52 -1.34
CA THR A 52 -8.59 -0.54 -1.93
C THR A 52 -8.17 -1.54 -0.87
N PHE A 53 -7.89 -2.76 -1.31
CA PHE A 53 -7.44 -3.82 -0.42
C PHE A 53 -5.93 -3.67 -0.18
N CYS A 54 -5.52 -3.65 1.09
CA CYS A 54 -4.11 -3.59 1.47
C CYS A 54 -3.80 -4.72 2.44
N ARG A 55 -2.76 -5.47 2.15
CA ARG A 55 -2.29 -6.52 3.04
C ARG A 55 -0.84 -6.24 3.42
N ILE A 56 -0.53 -6.43 4.69
CA ILE A 56 0.83 -6.25 5.22
C ILE A 56 1.44 -7.63 5.46
N LEU A 57 2.62 -7.83 4.90
CA LEU A 57 3.38 -9.07 5.13
C LEU A 57 4.64 -8.81 5.94
#